data_165f1b800a898bcd439999a7755daa5a
#
_entry.id   165f1b800a898bcd439999a7755daa5a
#
_cell.length_a   1.000
_cell.length_b   1.000
_cell.length_c   1.000
_cell.angle_alpha   90.00
_cell.angle_beta   90.00
_cell.angle_gamma   90.00
#
_symmetry.space_group_name_H-M   'P 1'
#
loop_
_entity.id
_entity.type
_entity.pdbx_description
1 polymer ?
#
loop_
_entity_poly.entity_id
_entity_poly.type
_entity_poly.pdbx_seq_one_letter_code
_entity_poly.pdbx_strand_id
1 'polypeptide(L)'
;IIKSGKLVTRMGNLNLHLAGGFDERKIEEIVGGAIRVLEKTGVVLEHEKALKMLSDIKGIKVKNKKVLFSEEICREYLEKYKKDERNHSHHKKFKLEGPWSAFYFLDPKTQDIRPATKEDLRYSLRLLEGMDIYRNVAPLQATDLPKEIKTVTECKIVIENAPRTGMSPLTNKQDIETVYEMCQVVGRKPPIWSTEITISPLRLNPEAIDLVLEFLDKGMIIEGEPGPMISAGSTGPLQCPAFFIQGLAEWLGGYVVLQSLSGGKLGNNPDFATVFNGGLRFEPIHFDMKYASPAFGSAESVILRFLTRQIFRYLGGDPTIGGSMRTTSKSIDAQCIAERSMNCLIEALDGVKVYVGAGMLSIDEAFSPELVVIDSEIIKYVKRVTEGIEYTEGIDEAVELILRVSPQGIYLM
;
A
#
# COMPACT_ATOMS: atom_id res chain seq x y z
N ILE A 1 -22.09 24.83 -50.28
CA ILE A 1 -22.78 25.39 -49.10
C ILE A 1 -23.11 24.23 -48.21
N ILE A 2 -22.26 23.90 -47.23
CA ILE A 2 -22.47 22.81 -46.27
C ILE A 2 -23.12 23.52 -45.04
N LYS A 3 -24.39 23.21 -44.84
CA LYS A 3 -25.08 23.55 -43.58
C LYS A 3 -24.47 22.73 -42.44
N SER A 4 -23.98 23.41 -41.43
CA SER A 4 -23.46 22.87 -40.21
C SER A 4 -24.51 22.12 -39.40
N GLY A 5 -24.70 20.84 -39.69
CA GLY A 5 -25.29 19.90 -38.75
C GLY A 5 -24.21 19.41 -37.81
N LYS A 6 -24.22 19.86 -36.55
CA LYS A 6 -23.38 19.27 -35.51
C LYS A 6 -23.83 17.81 -35.33
N LEU A 7 -23.15 16.88 -36.01
CA LEU A 7 -23.15 15.51 -35.55
C LEU A 7 -22.45 15.49 -34.19
N VAL A 8 -23.18 15.20 -33.14
CA VAL A 8 -22.60 14.88 -31.83
C VAL A 8 -22.05 13.49 -31.97
N THR A 9 -20.82 13.38 -32.45
CA THR A 9 -20.05 12.14 -32.41
C THR A 9 -19.88 11.79 -30.93
N ARG A 10 -20.45 10.68 -30.49
CA ARG A 10 -20.14 10.12 -29.17
C ARG A 10 -18.70 9.68 -29.19
N MET A 11 -17.84 10.40 -28.46
CA MET A 11 -16.46 10.01 -28.23
C MET A 11 -16.43 9.12 -26.99
N GLY A 12 -15.85 7.95 -27.10
CA GLY A 12 -15.62 7.02 -26.01
C GLY A 12 -14.17 6.54 -26.01
N ASN A 13 -13.65 6.18 -24.83
CA ASN A 13 -12.33 5.55 -24.77
C ASN A 13 -12.47 4.04 -24.68
N LEU A 14 -11.72 3.34 -25.52
CA LEU A 14 -11.54 1.90 -25.41
C LEU A 14 -10.42 1.64 -24.40
N ASN A 15 -10.80 1.32 -23.18
CA ASN A 15 -9.88 1.05 -22.08
C ASN A 15 -9.60 -0.45 -21.94
N LEU A 16 -8.36 -0.78 -21.54
CA LEU A 16 -7.96 -2.14 -21.23
C LEU A 16 -8.20 -2.42 -19.74
N HIS A 17 -8.74 -3.60 -19.44
CA HIS A 17 -8.99 -4.05 -18.07
C HIS A 17 -8.51 -5.49 -17.89
N LEU A 18 -8.06 -5.81 -16.67
CA LEU A 18 -7.76 -7.17 -16.27
C LEU A 18 -9.06 -7.89 -15.88
N ALA A 19 -9.21 -9.14 -16.28
CA ALA A 19 -10.36 -9.98 -15.97
C ALA A 19 -9.92 -11.31 -15.34
N GLY A 20 -10.84 -11.98 -14.64
CA GLY A 20 -10.62 -13.28 -14.01
C GLY A 20 -10.40 -13.16 -12.49
N GLY A 21 -9.88 -14.22 -11.87
CA GLY A 21 -9.67 -14.32 -10.43
C GLY A 21 -10.86 -14.88 -9.67
N PHE A 22 -11.19 -14.29 -8.51
CA PHE A 22 -12.30 -14.73 -7.67
C PHE A 22 -13.65 -14.18 -8.17
N ASP A 23 -14.67 -15.01 -8.17
CA ASP A 23 -16.08 -14.58 -8.21
C ASP A 23 -16.56 -14.24 -6.78
N GLU A 24 -17.71 -13.57 -6.69
CA GLU A 24 -18.30 -13.15 -5.41
C GLU A 24 -18.56 -14.34 -4.47
N ARG A 25 -18.96 -15.49 -5.00
CA ARG A 25 -19.20 -16.68 -4.18
C ARG A 25 -17.93 -17.17 -3.51
N LYS A 26 -16.79 -17.22 -4.24
CA LYS A 26 -15.50 -17.60 -3.66
C LYS A 26 -15.04 -16.60 -2.63
N ILE A 27 -15.26 -15.31 -2.85
CA ILE A 27 -14.92 -14.28 -1.85
C ILE A 27 -15.75 -14.48 -0.57
N GLU A 28 -17.06 -14.73 -0.68
CA GLU A 28 -17.91 -15.02 0.48
C GLU A 28 -17.47 -16.30 1.24
N GLU A 29 -17.05 -17.33 0.52
CA GLU A 29 -16.48 -18.55 1.13
C GLU A 29 -15.18 -18.24 1.91
N ILE A 30 -14.32 -17.35 1.39
CA ILE A 30 -13.10 -16.88 2.06
C ILE A 30 -13.45 -16.05 3.30
N VAL A 31 -14.39 -15.11 3.19
CA VAL A 31 -14.88 -14.29 4.31
C VAL A 31 -15.47 -15.19 5.42
N GLY A 32 -16.33 -16.12 5.06
CA GLY A 32 -16.86 -17.10 6.02
C GLY A 32 -15.78 -17.98 6.65
N GLY A 33 -14.75 -18.32 5.88
CA GLY A 33 -13.56 -19.03 6.40
C GLY A 33 -12.80 -18.22 7.43
N ALA A 34 -12.55 -16.94 7.17
CA ALA A 34 -11.86 -16.02 8.07
C ALA A 34 -12.63 -15.82 9.38
N ILE A 35 -13.94 -15.64 9.30
CA ILE A 35 -14.81 -15.53 10.48
C ILE A 35 -14.75 -16.81 11.33
N ARG A 36 -14.80 -18.00 10.72
CA ARG A 36 -14.66 -19.27 11.45
C ARG A 36 -13.29 -19.43 12.14
N VAL A 37 -12.21 -18.91 11.52
CA VAL A 37 -10.88 -18.88 12.17
C VAL A 37 -10.91 -17.98 13.40
N LEU A 38 -11.50 -16.80 13.29
CA LEU A 38 -11.61 -15.85 14.40
C LEU A 38 -12.52 -16.36 15.53
N GLU A 39 -13.57 -17.10 15.20
CA GLU A 39 -14.47 -17.70 16.19
C GLU A 39 -13.83 -18.87 16.96
N LYS A 40 -13.10 -19.73 16.25
CA LYS A 40 -12.55 -20.97 16.84
C LYS A 40 -11.15 -20.82 17.41
N THR A 41 -10.31 -20.02 16.76
CA THR A 41 -8.89 -19.83 17.10
C THR A 41 -8.63 -18.46 17.68
N GLY A 42 -9.26 -17.41 17.10
CA GLY A 42 -9.06 -16.01 17.46
C GLY A 42 -7.67 -15.50 17.17
N VAL A 43 -7.30 -14.39 17.79
CA VAL A 43 -5.97 -13.81 17.77
C VAL A 43 -5.36 -13.78 19.16
N VAL A 44 -4.04 -13.89 19.27
CA VAL A 44 -3.33 -13.81 20.55
C VAL A 44 -2.95 -12.36 20.82
N LEU A 45 -3.26 -11.86 22.02
CA LEU A 45 -2.87 -10.55 22.50
C LEU A 45 -2.28 -10.65 23.91
N GLU A 46 -1.06 -10.18 24.09
CA GLU A 46 -0.37 -10.18 25.37
C GLU A 46 -0.38 -8.76 25.98
N HIS A 47 -1.58 -8.22 26.25
CA HIS A 47 -1.75 -6.88 26.78
C HIS A 47 -2.95 -6.83 27.75
N GLU A 48 -2.71 -6.84 29.06
CA GLU A 48 -3.75 -7.01 30.11
C GLU A 48 -4.84 -5.93 30.07
N LYS A 49 -4.45 -4.63 29.96
CA LYS A 49 -5.41 -3.51 29.89
C LYS A 49 -6.36 -3.69 28.69
N ALA A 50 -5.81 -3.98 27.51
CA ALA A 50 -6.61 -4.16 26.30
C ALA A 50 -7.51 -5.40 26.41
N LEU A 51 -7.00 -6.54 26.92
CA LEU A 51 -7.80 -7.75 27.13
C LEU A 51 -8.99 -7.49 28.07
N LYS A 52 -8.78 -6.72 29.14
CA LYS A 52 -9.86 -6.31 30.05
C LYS A 52 -10.90 -5.47 29.32
N MET A 53 -10.47 -4.44 28.58
CA MET A 53 -11.39 -3.60 27.79
C MET A 53 -12.18 -4.41 26.76
N LEU A 54 -11.52 -5.34 26.07
CA LEU A 54 -12.16 -6.20 25.07
C LEU A 54 -13.14 -7.20 25.68
N SER A 55 -12.91 -7.67 26.91
CA SER A 55 -13.82 -8.62 27.58
C SER A 55 -15.20 -8.04 27.88
N ASP A 56 -15.33 -6.72 27.95
CA ASP A 56 -16.59 -6.02 28.22
C ASP A 56 -17.43 -5.80 26.94
N ILE A 57 -16.89 -6.19 25.77
CA ILE A 57 -17.53 -5.96 24.48
C ILE A 57 -18.37 -7.18 24.07
N LYS A 58 -19.65 -6.94 23.80
CA LYS A 58 -20.56 -7.99 23.30
C LYS A 58 -20.02 -8.58 21.99
N GLY A 59 -19.93 -9.91 21.93
CA GLY A 59 -19.41 -10.63 20.75
C GLY A 59 -17.91 -10.91 20.79
N ILE A 60 -17.18 -10.39 21.78
CA ILE A 60 -15.77 -10.71 22.03
C ILE A 60 -15.66 -11.60 23.27
N LYS A 61 -14.87 -12.67 23.19
CA LYS A 61 -14.58 -13.55 24.31
C LYS A 61 -13.08 -13.67 24.51
N VAL A 62 -12.60 -13.30 25.67
CA VAL A 62 -11.20 -13.41 26.06
C VAL A 62 -10.97 -14.72 26.83
N LYS A 63 -10.01 -15.55 26.40
CA LYS A 63 -9.63 -16.78 27.08
C LYS A 63 -8.13 -17.02 26.91
N ASN A 64 -7.38 -17.06 28.02
CA ASN A 64 -5.93 -17.37 28.00
C ASN A 64 -5.15 -16.53 26.93
N LYS A 65 -5.26 -15.20 27.00
CA LYS A 65 -4.67 -14.25 26.05
C LYS A 65 -5.17 -14.35 24.59
N LYS A 66 -6.12 -15.23 24.32
CA LYS A 66 -6.80 -15.31 23.02
C LYS A 66 -8.05 -14.44 23.02
N VAL A 67 -8.20 -13.69 21.97
CA VAL A 67 -9.39 -12.89 21.68
C VAL A 67 -10.16 -13.61 20.59
N LEU A 68 -11.34 -14.10 20.91
CA LEU A 68 -12.26 -14.82 20.02
C LEU A 68 -13.40 -13.89 19.67
N PHE A 69 -13.88 -13.97 18.44
CA PHE A 69 -14.91 -13.07 17.92
C PHE A 69 -16.13 -13.88 17.45
N SER A 70 -17.32 -13.45 17.81
CA SER A 70 -18.53 -14.06 17.27
C SER A 70 -18.70 -13.69 15.79
N GLU A 71 -19.42 -14.52 15.02
CA GLU A 71 -19.76 -14.18 13.65
C GLU A 71 -20.48 -12.84 13.55
N GLU A 72 -21.40 -12.56 14.51
CA GLU A 72 -22.18 -11.33 14.55
C GLU A 72 -21.28 -10.07 14.57
N ILE A 73 -20.28 -10.02 15.47
CA ILE A 73 -19.39 -8.86 15.57
C ILE A 73 -18.48 -8.74 14.33
N CYS A 74 -17.99 -9.85 13.79
CA CYS A 74 -17.20 -9.83 12.57
C CYS A 74 -17.98 -9.22 11.39
N ARG A 75 -19.22 -9.65 11.19
CA ARG A 75 -20.08 -9.12 10.13
C ARG A 75 -20.47 -7.66 10.36
N GLU A 76 -20.76 -7.27 11.62
CA GLU A 76 -21.02 -5.88 11.97
C GLU A 76 -19.85 -4.96 11.56
N TYR A 77 -18.61 -5.35 11.87
CA TYR A 77 -17.45 -4.54 11.55
C TYR A 77 -17.10 -4.57 10.05
N LEU A 78 -17.36 -5.65 9.34
CA LEU A 78 -17.26 -5.67 7.88
C LEU A 78 -18.26 -4.71 7.23
N GLU A 79 -19.50 -4.65 7.73
CA GLU A 79 -20.50 -3.69 7.25
C GLU A 79 -20.14 -2.24 7.60
N LYS A 80 -19.55 -1.99 8.76
CA LYS A 80 -19.02 -0.68 9.13
C LYS A 80 -17.88 -0.27 8.18
N TYR A 81 -16.96 -1.18 7.88
CA TYR A 81 -15.88 -0.96 6.95
C TYR A 81 -16.39 -0.61 5.56
N LYS A 82 -17.36 -1.38 5.06
CA LYS A 82 -17.98 -1.18 3.74
C LYS A 82 -18.69 0.18 3.60
N LYS A 83 -19.28 0.69 4.69
CA LYS A 83 -20.00 1.97 4.70
C LYS A 83 -19.11 3.18 5.00
N ASP A 84 -17.86 2.98 5.37
CA ASP A 84 -16.96 4.07 5.71
C ASP A 84 -16.47 4.78 4.44
N GLU A 85 -16.94 6.03 4.25
CA GLU A 85 -16.59 6.84 3.08
C GLU A 85 -15.08 7.07 2.92
N ARG A 86 -14.31 6.95 4.01
CA ARG A 86 -12.85 7.02 3.98
C ARG A 86 -12.22 5.90 3.15
N ASN A 87 -12.89 4.76 3.03
CA ASN A 87 -12.45 3.64 2.19
C ASN A 87 -12.78 3.82 0.70
N HIS A 88 -13.55 4.85 0.35
CA HIS A 88 -14.01 5.10 -1.02
C HIS A 88 -13.27 6.23 -1.74
N SER A 89 -12.18 6.74 -1.17
CA SER A 89 -11.37 7.76 -1.81
C SER A 89 -10.56 7.16 -2.95
N HIS A 90 -11.04 7.33 -4.18
CA HIS A 90 -10.34 6.83 -5.36
C HIS A 90 -9.29 7.82 -5.86
N HIS A 91 -8.04 7.39 -5.93
CA HIS A 91 -6.98 8.19 -6.53
C HIS A 91 -7.16 8.27 -8.05
N LYS A 92 -7.19 9.50 -8.58
CA LYS A 92 -7.33 9.76 -10.02
C LYS A 92 -6.00 9.81 -10.76
N LYS A 93 -4.91 10.12 -10.04
CA LYS A 93 -3.57 10.30 -10.60
C LYS A 93 -2.63 9.19 -10.16
N PHE A 94 -1.77 8.77 -11.05
CA PHE A 94 -0.66 7.88 -10.69
C PHE A 94 0.30 8.56 -9.71
N LYS A 95 0.72 7.82 -8.70
CA LYS A 95 1.65 8.27 -7.66
C LYS A 95 2.64 7.15 -7.31
N LEU A 96 3.86 7.58 -7.01
CA LEU A 96 4.94 6.75 -6.48
C LEU A 96 5.18 7.09 -5.02
N GLU A 97 5.48 6.09 -4.20
CA GLU A 97 5.82 6.25 -2.78
C GLU A 97 7.08 5.46 -2.45
N GLY A 98 7.92 5.98 -1.57
CA GLY A 98 9.04 5.23 -1.00
C GLY A 98 8.60 4.42 0.21
N PRO A 99 9.31 3.33 0.54
CA PRO A 99 9.00 2.51 1.69
C PRO A 99 9.71 2.91 2.98
N TRP A 100 10.54 3.97 3.00
CA TRP A 100 11.34 4.46 4.14
C TRP A 100 12.16 3.38 4.89
N SER A 101 12.40 2.25 4.28
CA SER A 101 13.04 1.08 4.90
C SER A 101 14.49 0.88 4.51
N ALA A 102 15.00 1.53 3.46
CA ALA A 102 16.34 1.30 2.97
C ALA A 102 17.42 1.76 3.94
N PHE A 103 18.36 0.86 4.24
CA PHE A 103 19.57 1.15 5.01
C PHE A 103 20.80 1.34 4.12
N TYR A 104 20.69 1.01 2.84
CA TYR A 104 21.74 1.12 1.86
C TYR A 104 21.36 2.10 0.75
N PHE A 105 22.37 2.67 0.13
CA PHE A 105 22.26 3.63 -0.95
C PHE A 105 23.11 3.17 -2.13
N LEU A 106 22.50 3.06 -3.31
CA LEU A 106 23.25 2.87 -4.55
C LEU A 106 23.75 4.24 -5.00
N ASP A 107 25.07 4.45 -4.84
CA ASP A 107 25.69 5.73 -5.18
C ASP A 107 25.73 5.94 -6.70
N PRO A 108 25.08 6.98 -7.24
CA PRO A 108 24.98 7.19 -8.68
C PRO A 108 26.32 7.50 -9.36
N LYS A 109 27.35 7.89 -8.58
CA LYS A 109 28.67 8.19 -9.13
C LYS A 109 29.57 6.97 -9.23
N THR A 110 29.56 6.14 -8.19
CA THR A 110 30.46 4.96 -8.13
C THR A 110 29.75 3.67 -8.54
N GLN A 111 28.41 3.66 -8.54
CA GLN A 111 27.57 2.47 -8.76
C GLN A 111 27.75 1.39 -7.69
N ASP A 112 28.31 1.76 -6.52
CA ASP A 112 28.47 0.88 -5.39
C ASP A 112 27.28 0.99 -4.44
N ILE A 113 26.87 -0.13 -3.84
CA ILE A 113 25.92 -0.17 -2.74
C ILE A 113 26.70 0.00 -1.43
N ARG A 114 26.39 1.03 -0.69
CA ARG A 114 26.99 1.34 0.60
C ARG A 114 25.95 1.70 1.66
N PRO A 115 26.28 1.65 2.95
CA PRO A 115 25.40 2.16 4.01
C PRO A 115 24.96 3.60 3.72
N ALA A 116 23.67 3.86 3.91
CA ALA A 116 23.08 5.18 3.66
C ALA A 116 23.44 6.16 4.78
N THR A 117 23.73 7.41 4.42
CA THR A 117 24.08 8.50 5.34
C THR A 117 22.95 9.54 5.43
N LYS A 118 23.02 10.42 6.42
CA LYS A 118 22.11 11.57 6.52
C LYS A 118 22.20 12.52 5.31
N GLU A 119 23.35 12.60 4.65
CA GLU A 119 23.49 13.39 3.43
C GLU A 119 22.80 12.74 2.25
N ASP A 120 22.81 11.40 2.15
CA ASP A 120 22.03 10.66 1.15
C ASP A 120 20.53 10.85 1.37
N LEU A 121 20.09 10.89 2.63
CA LEU A 121 18.70 11.20 2.97
C LEU A 121 18.33 12.62 2.48
N ARG A 122 19.14 13.64 2.77
CA ARG A 122 18.92 15.01 2.28
C ARG A 122 18.88 15.09 0.76
N TYR A 123 19.84 14.45 0.11
CA TYR A 123 19.90 14.40 -1.35
C TYR A 123 18.64 13.77 -1.96
N SER A 124 18.26 12.61 -1.42
CA SER A 124 17.08 11.88 -1.89
C SER A 124 15.79 12.67 -1.68
N LEU A 125 15.61 13.30 -0.52
CA LEU A 125 14.45 14.12 -0.23
C LEU A 125 14.31 15.29 -1.22
N ARG A 126 15.40 15.99 -1.55
CA ARG A 126 15.39 17.09 -2.52
C ARG A 126 15.04 16.62 -3.92
N LEU A 127 15.56 15.45 -4.33
CA LEU A 127 15.20 14.85 -5.61
C LEU A 127 13.69 14.55 -5.67
N LEU A 128 13.17 13.88 -4.64
CA LEU A 128 11.77 13.46 -4.58
C LEU A 128 10.79 14.64 -4.48
N GLU A 129 11.15 15.69 -3.75
CA GLU A 129 10.35 16.93 -3.70
C GLU A 129 10.25 17.62 -5.06
N GLY A 130 11.26 17.46 -5.93
CA GLY A 130 11.24 17.94 -7.30
C GLY A 130 10.38 17.10 -8.27
N MET A 131 9.90 15.93 -7.84
CA MET A 131 9.13 15.01 -8.68
C MET A 131 7.63 15.09 -8.35
N ASP A 132 6.81 15.63 -9.26
CA ASP A 132 5.35 15.75 -9.06
C ASP A 132 4.62 14.42 -8.87
N ILE A 133 5.20 13.35 -9.40
CA ILE A 133 4.63 12.00 -9.30
C ILE A 133 4.89 11.34 -7.94
N TYR A 134 5.94 11.80 -7.25
CA TYR A 134 6.31 11.23 -5.95
C TYR A 134 5.45 11.82 -4.83
N ARG A 135 5.05 10.96 -3.89
CA ARG A 135 4.26 11.33 -2.71
C ARG A 135 4.86 10.70 -1.45
N ASN A 136 5.06 11.50 -0.46
CA ASN A 136 4.91 11.30 0.98
C ASN A 136 5.84 10.40 1.79
N VAL A 137 6.88 9.70 1.34
CA VAL A 137 7.67 8.97 2.32
C VAL A 137 9.17 9.14 2.10
N ALA A 138 9.92 9.35 3.19
CA ALA A 138 11.36 9.33 3.16
C ALA A 138 11.84 7.95 2.65
N PRO A 139 12.75 7.89 1.66
CA PRO A 139 13.06 6.63 1.00
C PRO A 139 14.02 5.75 1.79
N LEU A 140 14.82 6.34 2.67
CA LEU A 140 15.92 5.66 3.35
C LEU A 140 16.13 6.14 4.78
N GLN A 141 16.83 5.34 5.56
CA GLN A 141 17.25 5.60 6.91
C GLN A 141 18.76 5.82 6.97
N ALA A 142 19.21 6.85 7.70
CA ALA A 142 20.62 7.13 7.87
C ALA A 142 21.28 6.14 8.85
N THR A 143 22.42 5.59 8.49
CA THR A 143 23.19 4.66 9.34
C THR A 143 24.34 5.32 10.09
N ASP A 144 24.65 6.57 9.80
CA ASP A 144 25.70 7.37 10.40
C ASP A 144 25.22 8.22 11.60
N LEU A 145 24.00 7.97 12.09
CA LEU A 145 23.43 8.64 13.25
C LEU A 145 23.46 7.74 14.49
N PRO A 146 23.74 8.28 15.69
CA PRO A 146 23.58 7.55 16.93
C PRO A 146 22.15 7.02 17.10
N LYS A 147 22.02 5.76 17.55
CA LYS A 147 20.73 5.06 17.65
C LYS A 147 19.68 5.84 18.45
N GLU A 148 20.11 6.49 19.54
CA GLU A 148 19.27 7.18 20.50
C GLU A 148 18.57 8.43 19.92
N ILE A 149 19.16 9.04 18.91
CA ILE A 149 18.64 10.28 18.29
C ILE A 149 18.33 10.10 16.81
N LYS A 150 18.52 8.90 16.27
CA LYS A 150 18.42 8.62 14.83
C LYS A 150 17.09 9.07 14.28
N THR A 151 16.00 8.51 14.79
CA THR A 151 14.64 8.73 14.26
C THR A 151 14.23 10.20 14.34
N VAL A 152 14.49 10.85 15.49
CA VAL A 152 14.19 12.28 15.67
C VAL A 152 15.01 13.15 14.73
N THR A 153 16.29 12.81 14.51
CA THR A 153 17.17 13.53 13.58
C THR A 153 16.71 13.35 12.12
N GLU A 154 16.32 12.14 11.73
CA GLU A 154 15.76 11.88 10.40
C GLU A 154 14.47 12.67 10.17
N CYS A 155 13.56 12.68 11.13
CA CYS A 155 12.35 13.51 11.08
C CYS A 155 12.67 15.01 10.93
N LYS A 156 13.66 15.51 11.66
CA LYS A 156 14.13 16.89 11.52
C LYS A 156 14.65 17.16 10.10
N ILE A 157 15.45 16.25 9.53
CA ILE A 157 15.96 16.38 8.16
C ILE A 157 14.78 16.41 7.15
N VAL A 158 13.75 15.59 7.35
CA VAL A 158 12.55 15.61 6.52
C VAL A 158 11.81 16.93 6.63
N ILE A 159 11.61 17.44 7.85
CA ILE A 159 10.95 18.74 8.09
C ILE A 159 11.69 19.88 7.37
N GLU A 160 13.00 19.89 7.42
CA GLU A 160 13.84 20.94 6.83
C GLU A 160 13.95 20.89 5.29
N ASN A 161 13.86 19.71 4.69
CA ASN A 161 14.18 19.51 3.27
C ASN A 161 13.00 19.07 2.39
N ALA A 162 11.90 18.60 2.99
CA ALA A 162 10.82 17.98 2.22
C ALA A 162 9.44 18.25 2.88
N PRO A 163 8.86 19.43 2.66
CA PRO A 163 7.60 19.82 3.31
C PRO A 163 6.39 18.95 2.90
N ARG A 164 6.44 18.28 1.75
CA ARG A 164 5.38 17.38 1.27
C ARG A 164 5.58 15.93 1.67
N THR A 165 6.79 15.59 2.14
CA THR A 165 7.17 14.19 2.43
C THR A 165 6.75 13.79 3.84
N GLY A 166 6.21 12.61 3.99
CA GLY A 166 5.93 11.97 5.28
C GLY A 166 7.22 11.62 6.02
N MET A 167 7.09 11.38 7.31
CA MET A 167 8.22 11.04 8.17
C MET A 167 8.37 9.55 8.36
N SER A 168 9.52 9.13 8.86
CA SER A 168 9.75 7.75 9.29
C SER A 168 8.76 7.36 10.39
N PRO A 169 8.36 6.10 10.48
CA PRO A 169 7.52 5.63 11.56
C PRO A 169 8.25 5.77 12.88
N LEU A 170 7.48 6.14 13.87
CA LEU A 170 7.96 6.29 15.23
C LEU A 170 7.42 5.13 16.05
N THR A 171 8.31 4.44 16.70
CA THR A 171 8.01 3.23 17.47
C THR A 171 8.08 3.43 18.98
N ASN A 172 8.55 4.60 19.43
CA ASN A 172 8.60 4.90 20.83
C ASN A 172 7.96 6.26 21.17
N LYS A 173 7.45 6.35 22.38
CA LYS A 173 6.70 7.48 22.88
C LYS A 173 7.46 8.80 22.83
N GLN A 174 8.72 8.81 23.26
CA GLN A 174 9.51 10.05 23.38
C GLN A 174 9.81 10.64 22.01
N ASP A 175 10.10 9.82 21.01
CA ASP A 175 10.29 10.27 19.64
C ASP A 175 9.00 10.87 19.07
N ILE A 176 7.85 10.24 19.33
CA ILE A 176 6.53 10.74 18.90
C ILE A 176 6.26 12.13 19.51
N GLU A 177 6.43 12.29 20.81
CA GLU A 177 6.22 13.57 21.50
C GLU A 177 7.18 14.66 20.98
N THR A 178 8.45 14.32 20.82
CA THR A 178 9.47 15.26 20.32
C THR A 178 9.17 15.73 18.89
N VAL A 179 8.83 14.80 18.00
CA VAL A 179 8.53 15.14 16.60
C VAL A 179 7.19 15.90 16.50
N TYR A 180 6.22 15.60 17.36
CA TYR A 180 5.00 16.38 17.45
C TYR A 180 5.28 17.84 17.80
N GLU A 181 6.13 18.10 18.81
CA GLU A 181 6.57 19.46 19.18
C GLU A 181 7.31 20.14 18.02
N MET A 182 8.21 19.44 17.33
CA MET A 182 8.88 20.00 16.14
C MET A 182 7.89 20.44 15.07
N CYS A 183 6.86 19.62 14.81
CA CYS A 183 5.83 19.95 13.85
C CYS A 183 5.02 21.19 14.26
N GLN A 184 4.71 21.34 15.54
CA GLN A 184 4.02 22.53 16.07
C GLN A 184 4.85 23.79 15.87
N VAL A 185 6.16 23.74 16.17
CA VAL A 185 7.07 24.89 16.00
C VAL A 185 7.08 25.43 14.56
N VAL A 186 7.04 24.52 13.56
CA VAL A 186 7.08 24.89 12.15
C VAL A 186 5.71 25.08 11.52
N GLY A 187 4.63 24.95 12.30
CA GLY A 187 3.23 25.06 11.80
C GLY A 187 2.84 23.92 10.86
N ARG A 188 3.52 22.78 10.93
CA ARG A 188 3.24 21.59 10.12
C ARG A 188 2.27 20.68 10.86
N LYS A 189 1.33 20.09 10.13
CA LYS A 189 0.56 18.98 10.72
C LYS A 189 1.51 17.87 11.12
N PRO A 190 1.39 17.30 12.32
CA PRO A 190 2.17 16.14 12.68
C PRO A 190 1.86 15.01 11.70
N PRO A 191 2.84 14.16 11.40
CA PRO A 191 2.58 13.01 10.57
C PRO A 191 1.59 12.11 11.27
N ILE A 192 0.86 11.36 10.47
CA ILE A 192 0.05 10.27 10.99
C ILE A 192 1.03 9.15 11.35
N TRP A 193 0.99 8.75 12.61
CA TRP A 193 1.88 7.72 13.14
C TRP A 193 1.31 6.35 12.85
N SER A 194 2.12 5.46 12.29
CA SER A 194 1.75 4.09 12.07
C SER A 194 2.45 3.13 12.99
N THR A 195 1.71 2.14 13.39
CA THR A 195 2.28 0.99 14.06
C THR A 195 1.59 -0.29 13.58
N GLU A 196 2.37 -1.32 13.31
CA GLU A 196 1.84 -2.61 12.90
C GLU A 196 1.16 -3.30 14.08
N ILE A 197 -0.15 -3.45 13.97
CA ILE A 197 -0.97 -4.06 15.02
C ILE A 197 -0.93 -5.57 14.95
N THR A 198 -0.84 -6.13 13.74
CA THR A 198 -0.95 -7.58 13.53
C THR A 198 0.40 -8.19 13.15
N ILE A 199 0.73 -9.28 13.80
CA ILE A 199 1.93 -10.09 13.54
C ILE A 199 1.47 -11.48 13.10
N SER A 200 1.77 -11.87 11.85
CA SER A 200 1.45 -13.21 11.36
C SER A 200 2.29 -14.30 12.06
N PRO A 201 1.70 -15.46 12.41
CA PRO A 201 0.29 -15.80 12.26
C PRO A 201 -0.55 -15.47 13.51
N LEU A 202 -1.68 -14.82 13.30
CA LEU A 202 -2.78 -14.64 14.25
C LEU A 202 -2.38 -14.06 15.63
N ARG A 203 -1.47 -13.07 15.64
CA ARG A 203 -1.05 -12.36 16.86
C ARG A 203 -1.20 -10.85 16.69
N LEU A 204 -1.39 -10.18 17.81
CA LEU A 204 -1.38 -8.72 17.89
C LEU A 204 -0.14 -8.24 18.64
N ASN A 205 0.40 -7.11 18.19
CA ASN A 205 1.58 -6.48 18.77
C ASN A 205 1.18 -5.70 20.04
N PRO A 206 1.57 -6.14 21.25
CA PRO A 206 1.18 -5.47 22.48
C PRO A 206 1.78 -4.07 22.62
N GLU A 207 3.00 -3.84 22.12
CA GLU A 207 3.66 -2.54 22.18
C GLU A 207 2.94 -1.53 21.28
N ALA A 208 2.52 -1.96 20.11
CA ALA A 208 1.73 -1.13 19.20
C ALA A 208 0.36 -0.77 19.79
N ILE A 209 -0.31 -1.73 20.43
CA ILE A 209 -1.57 -1.50 21.14
C ILE A 209 -1.39 -0.50 22.31
N ASP A 210 -0.30 -0.61 23.04
CA ASP A 210 0.01 0.31 24.15
C ASP A 210 0.19 1.76 23.66
N LEU A 211 0.95 1.95 22.59
CA LEU A 211 1.10 3.26 21.93
C LEU A 211 -0.23 3.84 21.47
N VAL A 212 -1.05 3.03 20.81
CA VAL A 212 -2.38 3.45 20.35
C VAL A 212 -3.24 3.93 21.52
N LEU A 213 -3.31 3.15 22.59
CA LEU A 213 -4.12 3.50 23.77
C LEU A 213 -3.61 4.76 24.46
N GLU A 214 -2.29 4.91 24.63
CA GLU A 214 -1.70 6.07 25.29
C GLU A 214 -1.96 7.37 24.53
N PHE A 215 -1.73 7.37 23.23
CA PHE A 215 -1.89 8.58 22.43
C PHE A 215 -3.33 8.93 22.14
N LEU A 216 -4.23 7.93 22.11
CA LEU A 216 -5.67 8.16 22.05
C LEU A 216 -6.15 8.97 23.26
N ASP A 217 -5.68 8.63 24.47
CA ASP A 217 -6.00 9.34 25.70
C ASP A 217 -5.50 10.81 25.68
N LYS A 218 -4.43 11.09 24.93
CA LYS A 218 -3.89 12.45 24.72
C LYS A 218 -4.55 13.23 23.59
N GLY A 219 -5.56 12.64 22.93
CA GLY A 219 -6.20 13.25 21.76
C GLY A 219 -5.34 13.29 20.51
N MET A 220 -4.24 12.53 20.48
CA MET A 220 -3.39 12.34 19.31
C MET A 220 -3.83 11.09 18.57
N ILE A 221 -3.91 11.19 17.25
CA ILE A 221 -4.28 10.04 16.41
C ILE A 221 -3.01 9.28 16.04
N ILE A 222 -2.87 8.09 16.60
CA ILE A 222 -1.95 7.08 16.10
C ILE A 222 -2.76 6.08 15.32
N GLU A 223 -2.45 5.94 14.05
CA GLU A 223 -3.09 4.94 13.24
C GLU A 223 -2.39 3.60 13.41
N GLY A 224 -3.15 2.65 13.93
CA GLY A 224 -2.75 1.25 13.93
C GLY A 224 -3.11 0.63 12.60
N GLU A 225 -2.15 -0.01 11.95
CA GLU A 225 -2.41 -0.81 10.77
C GLU A 225 -2.85 -2.20 11.18
N PRO A 226 -4.13 -2.57 10.93
CA PRO A 226 -4.64 -3.86 11.36
C PRO A 226 -4.14 -5.05 10.53
N GLY A 227 -3.60 -4.80 9.35
CA GLY A 227 -3.22 -5.87 8.42
C GLY A 227 -1.76 -6.26 8.48
N PRO A 228 -1.44 -7.56 8.43
CA PRO A 228 -0.09 -8.05 8.46
C PRO A 228 0.58 -8.04 7.08
N MET A 229 1.91 -8.14 7.08
CA MET A 229 2.65 -8.72 5.97
C MET A 229 2.60 -10.25 6.12
N ILE A 230 1.95 -10.94 5.17
CA ILE A 230 1.81 -12.39 5.19
C ILE A 230 2.58 -13.02 4.05
N SER A 231 3.49 -13.95 4.35
CA SER A 231 4.34 -14.61 3.38
C SER A 231 3.86 -16.03 3.12
N ALA A 232 3.37 -16.29 1.89
CA ALA A 232 2.94 -17.61 1.48
C ALA A 232 4.11 -18.61 1.48
N GLY A 233 4.04 -19.62 2.33
CA GLY A 233 5.11 -20.59 2.55
C GLY A 233 6.00 -20.32 3.75
N SER A 234 5.81 -19.20 4.47
CA SER A 234 6.52 -18.87 5.70
C SER A 234 5.55 -18.54 6.82
N THR A 235 5.03 -17.32 6.89
CA THR A 235 4.07 -16.89 7.93
C THR A 235 2.61 -17.20 7.56
N GLY A 236 2.35 -17.59 6.32
CA GLY A 236 1.05 -18.02 5.82
C GLY A 236 1.12 -19.31 5.02
N PRO A 237 -0.02 -20.03 4.85
CA PRO A 237 -0.09 -21.24 4.05
C PRO A 237 0.23 -21.01 2.57
N LEU A 238 0.74 -22.01 1.86
CA LEU A 238 0.90 -21.97 0.39
C LEU A 238 -0.43 -22.15 -0.36
N GLN A 239 -1.36 -22.90 0.23
CA GLN A 239 -2.63 -23.21 -0.43
C GLN A 239 -3.48 -21.94 -0.56
N CYS A 240 -3.92 -21.68 -1.78
CA CYS A 240 -4.64 -20.46 -2.16
C CYS A 240 -5.79 -20.09 -1.21
N PRO A 241 -6.83 -20.90 -0.94
CA PRO A 241 -7.89 -20.43 -0.05
C PRO A 241 -7.41 -20.21 1.38
N ALA A 242 -6.53 -21.05 1.91
CA ALA A 242 -6.05 -20.95 3.28
C ALA A 242 -5.22 -19.68 3.52
N PHE A 243 -4.41 -19.27 2.53
CA PHE A 243 -3.64 -18.04 2.58
C PHE A 243 -4.53 -16.80 2.74
N PHE A 244 -5.54 -16.66 1.89
CA PHE A 244 -6.46 -15.51 1.93
C PHE A 244 -7.37 -15.55 3.16
N ILE A 245 -7.79 -16.74 3.60
CA ILE A 245 -8.56 -16.92 4.84
C ILE A 245 -7.75 -16.43 6.04
N GLN A 246 -6.48 -16.81 6.16
CA GLN A 246 -5.62 -16.35 7.26
C GLN A 246 -5.38 -14.85 7.19
N GLY A 247 -4.95 -14.30 6.05
CA GLY A 247 -4.68 -12.87 5.91
C GLY A 247 -5.91 -12.01 6.23
N LEU A 248 -7.08 -12.43 5.76
CA LEU A 248 -8.35 -11.76 6.05
C LEU A 248 -8.74 -11.89 7.53
N ALA A 249 -8.53 -13.04 8.17
CA ALA A 249 -8.79 -13.23 9.60
C ALA A 249 -7.89 -12.33 10.45
N GLU A 250 -6.61 -12.26 10.13
CA GLU A 250 -5.65 -11.41 10.82
C GLU A 250 -6.02 -9.92 10.70
N TRP A 251 -6.30 -9.46 9.48
CA TRP A 251 -6.76 -8.10 9.26
C TRP A 251 -8.07 -7.79 10.00
N LEU A 252 -9.09 -8.65 9.85
CA LEU A 252 -10.38 -8.43 10.47
C LEU A 252 -10.29 -8.44 12.00
N GLY A 253 -9.52 -9.38 12.57
CA GLY A 253 -9.28 -9.45 14.02
C GLY A 253 -8.58 -8.21 14.55
N GLY A 254 -7.52 -7.74 13.88
CA GLY A 254 -6.83 -6.48 14.20
C GLY A 254 -7.76 -5.27 14.06
N TYR A 255 -8.53 -5.21 12.99
CA TYR A 255 -9.49 -4.12 12.74
C TYR A 255 -10.58 -4.05 13.83
N VAL A 256 -11.20 -5.19 14.17
CA VAL A 256 -12.20 -5.24 15.26
C VAL A 256 -11.60 -4.79 16.58
N VAL A 257 -10.39 -5.24 16.91
CA VAL A 257 -9.70 -4.84 18.16
C VAL A 257 -9.44 -3.34 18.19
N LEU A 258 -8.85 -2.78 17.13
CA LEU A 258 -8.57 -1.34 17.06
C LEU A 258 -9.82 -0.48 17.18
N GLN A 259 -10.84 -0.81 16.40
CA GLN A 259 -12.12 -0.09 16.44
C GLN A 259 -12.78 -0.18 17.80
N SER A 260 -12.73 -1.34 18.43
CA SER A 260 -13.29 -1.57 19.76
C SER A 260 -12.56 -0.78 20.84
N LEU A 261 -11.24 -0.79 20.83
CA LEU A 261 -10.42 -0.07 21.82
C LEU A 261 -10.48 1.45 21.64
N SER A 262 -10.69 1.94 20.45
CA SER A 262 -10.71 3.38 20.13
C SER A 262 -12.11 4.00 20.12
N GLY A 263 -13.15 3.22 20.34
CA GLY A 263 -14.54 3.69 20.20
C GLY A 263 -14.85 4.16 18.76
N GLY A 264 -14.25 3.53 17.77
CA GLY A 264 -14.47 3.81 16.35
C GLY A 264 -13.63 4.97 15.78
N LYS A 265 -12.66 5.49 16.54
CA LYS A 265 -11.86 6.65 16.12
C LYS A 265 -10.66 6.31 15.25
N LEU A 266 -10.17 5.07 15.29
CA LEU A 266 -8.93 4.64 14.62
C LEU A 266 -9.19 3.71 13.43
N GLY A 267 -8.22 3.63 12.54
CA GLY A 267 -8.08 2.51 11.61
C GLY A 267 -8.63 2.71 10.20
N ASN A 268 -8.99 3.93 9.79
CA ASN A 268 -9.50 4.15 8.42
C ASN A 268 -9.13 5.51 7.85
N ASN A 269 -7.89 5.95 8.01
CA ASN A 269 -7.44 7.13 7.28
C ASN A 269 -6.96 6.72 5.87
N PRO A 270 -7.62 7.18 4.79
CA PRO A 270 -7.22 6.84 3.43
C PRO A 270 -5.83 7.37 3.06
N ASP A 271 -5.39 8.47 3.68
CA ASP A 271 -4.06 9.00 3.45
C ASP A 271 -2.97 8.11 4.04
N PHE A 272 -3.33 7.30 5.03
CA PHE A 272 -2.43 6.42 5.74
C PHE A 272 -2.37 5.00 5.16
N ALA A 273 -3.49 4.47 4.71
CA ALA A 273 -3.58 3.14 4.11
C ALA A 273 -2.64 2.93 2.89
N THR A 274 -2.12 4.03 2.33
CA THR A 274 -1.19 3.98 1.20
C THR A 274 0.26 3.72 1.60
N VAL A 275 0.63 3.94 2.86
CA VAL A 275 2.04 3.97 3.26
C VAL A 275 2.58 2.58 3.58
N PHE A 276 1.83 1.74 4.30
CA PHE A 276 2.36 0.47 4.80
C PHE A 276 2.01 -0.76 3.97
N ASN A 277 0.73 -0.99 3.71
CA ASN A 277 0.30 -2.17 2.95
C ASN A 277 -0.29 -1.79 1.61
N GLY A 278 0.09 -0.61 1.11
CA GLY A 278 -0.38 -0.15 -0.17
C GLY A 278 -1.89 -0.21 -0.34
N GLY A 279 -2.66 -0.10 0.77
CA GLY A 279 -4.11 -0.18 0.76
C GLY A 279 -4.72 -1.57 0.57
N LEU A 280 -3.90 -2.60 0.49
CA LEU A 280 -4.38 -3.98 0.37
C LEU A 280 -4.94 -4.55 1.68
N ARG A 281 -4.83 -3.81 2.78
CA ARG A 281 -5.26 -4.21 4.13
C ARG A 281 -4.50 -5.40 4.73
N PHE A 282 -3.86 -6.21 3.94
CA PHE A 282 -2.71 -7.05 4.28
C PHE A 282 -1.80 -7.17 3.06
N GLU A 283 -0.50 -7.22 3.26
CA GLU A 283 0.49 -7.34 2.17
C GLU A 283 0.75 -8.82 1.89
N PRO A 284 0.26 -9.35 0.76
CA PRO A 284 0.52 -10.73 0.38
C PRO A 284 1.85 -10.82 -0.34
N ILE A 285 2.73 -11.68 0.16
CA ILE A 285 4.06 -11.91 -0.40
C ILE A 285 4.26 -13.39 -0.67
N HIS A 286 4.88 -13.73 -1.78
CA HIS A 286 5.41 -15.06 -2.00
C HIS A 286 6.78 -15.20 -1.31
N PHE A 287 6.99 -16.31 -0.61
CA PHE A 287 8.28 -16.63 0.02
C PHE A 287 9.05 -17.65 -0.81
N ASP A 288 10.23 -17.26 -1.26
CA ASP A 288 11.13 -18.17 -1.96
C ASP A 288 11.82 -19.10 -0.95
N MET A 289 11.39 -20.34 -0.90
CA MET A 289 11.91 -21.31 0.06
C MET A 289 13.35 -21.75 -0.25
N LYS A 290 13.80 -21.61 -1.49
CA LYS A 290 15.17 -21.96 -1.89
C LYS A 290 16.18 -20.94 -1.35
N TYR A 291 15.80 -19.67 -1.40
CA TYR A 291 16.66 -18.57 -0.96
C TYR A 291 16.30 -18.04 0.43
N ALA A 292 15.25 -18.60 1.06
CA ALA A 292 14.71 -18.19 2.35
C ALA A 292 14.45 -16.68 2.43
N SER A 293 13.82 -16.12 1.39
CA SER A 293 13.64 -14.68 1.20
C SER A 293 12.26 -14.34 0.64
N PRO A 294 11.65 -13.22 1.04
CA PRO A 294 10.46 -12.69 0.39
C PRO A 294 10.73 -12.35 -1.08
N ALA A 295 9.84 -12.73 -1.98
CA ALA A 295 9.97 -12.51 -3.42
C ALA A 295 8.97 -11.47 -3.92
N PHE A 296 9.12 -10.20 -3.54
CA PHE A 296 8.19 -9.12 -3.86
C PHE A 296 7.97 -8.91 -5.35
N GLY A 297 9.02 -9.07 -6.17
CA GLY A 297 8.96 -8.90 -7.62
C GLY A 297 8.44 -10.11 -8.38
N SER A 298 8.18 -11.25 -7.71
CA SER A 298 7.77 -12.48 -8.38
C SER A 298 6.36 -12.40 -8.97
N ALA A 299 6.12 -13.21 -10.01
CA ALA A 299 4.80 -13.33 -10.62
C ALA A 299 3.73 -13.79 -9.62
N GLU A 300 4.10 -14.69 -8.70
CA GLU A 300 3.22 -15.17 -7.62
C GLU A 300 2.77 -14.02 -6.72
N SER A 301 3.67 -13.12 -6.33
CA SER A 301 3.32 -11.94 -5.52
C SER A 301 2.35 -11.01 -6.25
N VAL A 302 2.50 -10.83 -7.56
CA VAL A 302 1.54 -10.06 -8.39
C VAL A 302 0.15 -10.71 -8.37
N ILE A 303 0.09 -12.03 -8.56
CA ILE A 303 -1.18 -12.78 -8.54
C ILE A 303 -1.83 -12.67 -7.16
N LEU A 304 -1.07 -12.86 -6.09
CA LEU A 304 -1.58 -12.74 -4.73
C LEU A 304 -2.13 -11.33 -4.45
N ARG A 305 -1.43 -10.26 -4.86
CA ARG A 305 -1.92 -8.88 -4.72
C ARG A 305 -3.19 -8.62 -5.53
N PHE A 306 -3.26 -9.12 -6.77
CA PHE A 306 -4.46 -9.01 -7.59
C PHE A 306 -5.67 -9.65 -6.90
N LEU A 307 -5.54 -10.89 -6.41
CA LEU A 307 -6.61 -11.60 -5.72
C LEU A 307 -7.00 -10.95 -4.38
N THR A 308 -6.02 -10.41 -3.65
CA THR A 308 -6.27 -9.65 -2.41
C THR A 308 -7.08 -8.38 -2.70
N ARG A 309 -6.75 -7.63 -3.76
CA ARG A 309 -7.53 -6.45 -4.16
C ARG A 309 -8.96 -6.79 -4.53
N GLN A 310 -9.21 -7.95 -5.16
CA GLN A 310 -10.58 -8.38 -5.44
C GLN A 310 -11.40 -8.58 -4.17
N ILE A 311 -10.81 -9.21 -3.15
CA ILE A 311 -11.46 -9.39 -1.84
C ILE A 311 -11.79 -8.02 -1.24
N PHE A 312 -10.82 -7.10 -1.15
CA PHE A 312 -11.07 -5.80 -0.53
C PHE A 312 -11.94 -4.86 -1.36
N ARG A 313 -11.91 -4.95 -2.67
CA ARG A 313 -12.88 -4.25 -3.55
C ARG A 313 -14.32 -4.72 -3.26
N TYR A 314 -14.53 -6.01 -3.10
CA TYR A 314 -15.82 -6.57 -2.70
C TYR A 314 -16.26 -6.10 -1.32
N LEU A 315 -15.32 -5.96 -0.39
CA LEU A 315 -15.58 -5.44 0.96
C LEU A 315 -15.70 -3.90 1.01
N GLY A 316 -15.58 -3.18 -0.09
CA GLY A 316 -15.71 -1.72 -0.16
C GLY A 316 -14.41 -0.94 0.05
N GLY A 317 -13.26 -1.58 -0.08
CA GLY A 317 -11.95 -0.91 -0.04
C GLY A 317 -11.63 -0.14 -1.32
N ASP A 318 -10.68 0.81 -1.24
CA ASP A 318 -10.20 1.57 -2.40
C ASP A 318 -9.36 0.68 -3.33
N PRO A 319 -9.81 0.40 -4.56
CA PRO A 319 -9.08 -0.44 -5.50
C PRO A 319 -7.88 0.26 -6.14
N THR A 320 -7.72 1.56 -5.94
CA THR A 320 -6.70 2.36 -6.63
C THR A 320 -5.35 2.39 -5.93
N ILE A 321 -5.27 1.83 -4.73
CA ILE A 321 -4.05 1.73 -3.93
C ILE A 321 -3.56 0.28 -3.84
N GLY A 322 -2.30 0.09 -3.48
CA GLY A 322 -1.72 -1.25 -3.27
C GLY A 322 -0.91 -1.79 -4.44
N GLY A 323 -0.38 -0.91 -5.27
CA GLY A 323 0.61 -1.28 -6.28
C GLY A 323 2.01 -1.37 -5.69
N SER A 324 2.86 -2.12 -6.38
CA SER A 324 4.24 -2.35 -5.95
C SER A 324 5.23 -2.14 -7.09
N MET A 325 6.24 -1.30 -6.81
CA MET A 325 7.44 -1.14 -7.64
C MET A 325 8.63 -1.94 -7.07
N ARG A 326 8.39 -2.83 -6.12
CA ARG A 326 9.44 -3.62 -5.47
C ARG A 326 10.02 -4.67 -6.40
N THR A 327 11.29 -4.97 -6.19
CA THR A 327 12.04 -6.01 -6.91
C THR A 327 12.91 -6.81 -5.95
N THR A 328 13.24 -8.04 -6.32
CA THR A 328 14.24 -8.84 -5.64
C THR A 328 15.66 -8.62 -6.21
N SER A 329 15.78 -7.94 -7.34
CA SER A 329 17.08 -7.61 -7.93
C SER A 329 17.91 -6.71 -7.02
N LYS A 330 19.23 -6.92 -7.00
CA LYS A 330 20.21 -6.15 -6.24
C LYS A 330 20.86 -5.03 -7.04
N SER A 331 20.54 -4.93 -8.32
CA SER A 331 21.09 -3.94 -9.25
C SER A 331 20.01 -3.44 -10.21
N ILE A 332 20.30 -2.33 -10.90
CA ILE A 332 19.45 -1.84 -11.98
C ILE A 332 19.79 -2.65 -13.24
N ASP A 333 19.18 -3.82 -13.38
CA ASP A 333 19.42 -4.77 -14.45
C ASP A 333 18.11 -5.17 -15.15
N ALA A 334 18.22 -6.11 -16.07
CA ALA A 334 17.07 -6.61 -16.83
C ALA A 334 15.99 -7.22 -15.94
N GLN A 335 16.37 -7.92 -14.85
CA GLN A 335 15.43 -8.46 -13.87
C GLN A 335 14.68 -7.33 -13.18
N CYS A 336 15.40 -6.34 -12.65
CA CYS A 336 14.82 -5.19 -11.98
C CYS A 336 13.75 -4.50 -12.84
N ILE A 337 14.09 -4.20 -14.09
CA ILE A 337 13.19 -3.49 -15.01
C ILE A 337 12.01 -4.37 -15.43
N ALA A 338 12.24 -5.66 -15.69
CA ALA A 338 11.17 -6.57 -16.06
C ALA A 338 10.15 -6.76 -14.95
N GLU A 339 10.59 -7.05 -13.71
CA GLU A 339 9.71 -7.20 -12.55
C GLU A 339 8.86 -5.95 -12.33
N ARG A 340 9.48 -4.76 -12.30
CA ARG A 340 8.80 -3.48 -12.06
C ARG A 340 7.79 -3.15 -13.16
N SER A 341 8.20 -3.27 -14.41
CA SER A 341 7.34 -2.93 -15.55
C SER A 341 6.12 -3.84 -15.65
N MET A 342 6.33 -5.15 -15.48
CA MET A 342 5.24 -6.13 -15.54
C MET A 342 4.28 -5.98 -14.37
N ASN A 343 4.79 -5.86 -13.15
CA ASN A 343 3.98 -5.67 -11.96
C ASN A 343 3.14 -4.40 -12.06
N CYS A 344 3.78 -3.27 -12.43
CA CYS A 344 3.11 -2.00 -12.59
C CYS A 344 2.00 -2.05 -13.66
N LEU A 345 2.27 -2.66 -14.81
CA LEU A 345 1.28 -2.78 -15.89
C LEU A 345 0.07 -3.62 -15.47
N ILE A 346 0.30 -4.82 -14.90
CA ILE A 346 -0.78 -5.73 -14.47
C ILE A 346 -1.65 -5.04 -13.41
N GLU A 347 -1.03 -4.41 -12.43
CA GLU A 347 -1.75 -3.72 -11.36
C GLU A 347 -2.49 -2.48 -11.85
N ALA A 348 -1.93 -1.73 -12.80
CA ALA A 348 -2.61 -0.60 -13.43
C ALA A 348 -3.84 -1.01 -14.24
N LEU A 349 -3.77 -2.15 -14.95
CA LEU A 349 -4.92 -2.73 -15.65
C LEU A 349 -6.01 -3.21 -14.68
N ASP A 350 -5.66 -3.52 -13.43
CA ASP A 350 -6.58 -3.79 -12.33
C ASP A 350 -7.11 -2.51 -11.64
N GLY A 351 -6.68 -1.33 -12.08
CA GLY A 351 -7.17 -0.03 -11.62
C GLY A 351 -6.28 0.68 -10.61
N VAL A 352 -5.13 0.13 -10.25
CA VAL A 352 -4.19 0.73 -9.29
C VAL A 352 -3.60 2.04 -9.83
N LYS A 353 -3.44 3.01 -8.93
CA LYS A 353 -2.86 4.33 -9.21
C LYS A 353 -1.70 4.69 -8.27
N VAL A 354 -1.63 4.09 -7.09
CA VAL A 354 -0.59 4.37 -6.09
C VAL A 354 0.30 3.16 -5.89
N TYR A 355 1.61 3.36 -6.04
CA TYR A 355 2.63 2.31 -6.03
C TYR A 355 3.69 2.61 -5.00
N VAL A 356 3.98 1.64 -4.12
CA VAL A 356 5.05 1.72 -3.12
C VAL A 356 6.33 1.05 -3.63
N GLY A 357 7.47 1.38 -3.02
CA GLY A 357 8.76 0.79 -3.34
C GLY A 357 9.49 1.45 -4.51
N ALA A 358 9.14 2.71 -4.86
CA ALA A 358 9.86 3.47 -5.86
C ALA A 358 11.33 3.68 -5.48
N GLY A 359 12.23 3.40 -6.42
CA GLY A 359 13.67 3.50 -6.23
C GLY A 359 14.30 2.36 -5.42
N MET A 360 13.52 1.36 -5.00
CA MET A 360 13.99 0.29 -4.10
C MET A 360 14.57 -0.90 -4.85
N LEU A 361 15.68 -1.40 -4.32
CA LEU A 361 16.38 -2.62 -4.72
C LEU A 361 16.45 -3.58 -3.54
N SER A 362 16.76 -4.84 -3.80
CA SER A 362 17.07 -5.84 -2.76
C SER A 362 15.99 -5.94 -1.69
N ILE A 363 14.73 -6.05 -2.10
CA ILE A 363 13.61 -6.22 -1.14
C ILE A 363 13.50 -5.02 -0.17
N ASP A 364 13.56 -3.81 -0.68
CA ASP A 364 13.51 -2.56 0.09
C ASP A 364 14.75 -2.26 0.99
N GLU A 365 15.86 -2.98 0.82
CA GLU A 365 17.06 -2.76 1.60
C GLU A 365 17.95 -1.62 1.06
N ALA A 366 17.91 -1.38 -0.25
CA ALA A 366 18.72 -0.37 -0.91
C ALA A 366 17.89 0.60 -1.74
N PHE A 367 18.20 1.90 -1.64
CA PHE A 367 17.56 2.95 -2.43
C PHE A 367 18.49 3.44 -3.53
N SER A 368 17.93 3.64 -4.74
CA SER A 368 18.62 4.23 -5.89
C SER A 368 17.88 5.47 -6.38
N PRO A 369 18.52 6.64 -6.39
CA PRO A 369 17.95 7.85 -7.00
C PRO A 369 17.69 7.72 -8.50
N GLU A 370 18.59 7.01 -9.24
CA GLU A 370 18.41 6.76 -10.67
C GLU A 370 17.17 5.89 -10.95
N LEU A 371 16.96 4.88 -10.11
CA LEU A 371 15.83 3.98 -10.27
C LEU A 371 14.48 4.69 -10.06
N VAL A 372 14.39 5.67 -9.17
CA VAL A 372 13.18 6.49 -9.02
C VAL A 372 12.82 7.23 -10.30
N VAL A 373 13.85 7.74 -11.02
CA VAL A 373 13.63 8.40 -12.31
C VAL A 373 13.13 7.39 -13.34
N ILE A 374 13.73 6.20 -13.40
CA ILE A 374 13.27 5.11 -14.27
C ILE A 374 11.82 4.71 -13.92
N ASP A 375 11.50 4.58 -12.65
CA ASP A 375 10.14 4.26 -12.20
C ASP A 375 9.13 5.31 -12.67
N SER A 376 9.51 6.59 -12.67
CA SER A 376 8.64 7.65 -13.17
C SER A 376 8.34 7.50 -14.67
N GLU A 377 9.29 7.02 -15.45
CA GLU A 377 9.07 6.75 -16.89
C GLU A 377 8.25 5.47 -17.11
N ILE A 378 8.46 4.42 -16.32
CA ILE A 378 7.62 3.22 -16.34
C ILE A 378 6.17 3.61 -16.07
N ILE A 379 5.89 4.40 -15.03
CA ILE A 379 4.54 4.86 -14.70
C ILE A 379 3.91 5.70 -15.82
N LYS A 380 4.67 6.57 -16.46
CA LYS A 380 4.17 7.37 -17.60
C LYS A 380 3.77 6.48 -18.78
N TYR A 381 4.60 5.48 -19.08
CA TYR A 381 4.29 4.49 -20.12
C TYR A 381 3.03 3.70 -19.79
N VAL A 382 2.97 3.14 -18.58
CA VAL A 382 1.82 2.36 -18.10
C VAL A 382 0.54 3.22 -18.07
N LYS A 383 0.63 4.46 -17.60
CA LYS A 383 -0.47 5.42 -17.64
C LYS A 383 -1.02 5.56 -19.07
N ARG A 384 -0.14 5.76 -20.06
CA ARG A 384 -0.56 5.90 -21.47
C ARG A 384 -1.28 4.64 -21.96
N VAL A 385 -0.80 3.44 -21.59
CA VAL A 385 -1.48 2.18 -21.94
C VAL A 385 -2.88 2.11 -21.33
N THR A 386 -3.03 2.50 -20.07
CA THR A 386 -4.34 2.42 -19.36
C THR A 386 -5.32 3.51 -19.75
N GLU A 387 -4.87 4.61 -20.36
CA GLU A 387 -5.75 5.65 -20.93
C GLU A 387 -6.50 5.15 -22.17
N GLY A 388 -6.03 4.06 -22.76
CA GLY A 388 -6.68 3.47 -23.93
C GLY A 388 -6.53 4.29 -25.20
N ILE A 389 -7.45 4.06 -26.13
CA ILE A 389 -7.52 4.74 -27.43
C ILE A 389 -8.89 5.40 -27.56
N GLU A 390 -8.89 6.64 -28.00
CA GLU A 390 -10.11 7.34 -28.37
C GLU A 390 -10.79 6.64 -29.54
N TYR A 391 -12.05 6.32 -29.37
CA TYR A 391 -12.89 5.72 -30.41
C TYR A 391 -13.99 6.70 -30.80
N THR A 392 -14.02 7.07 -32.07
CA THR A 392 -15.08 7.90 -32.63
C THR A 392 -16.10 7.00 -33.33
N GLU A 393 -17.36 7.10 -32.95
CA GLU A 393 -18.46 6.46 -33.68
C GLU A 393 -18.58 7.16 -35.04
N GLY A 394 -18.63 6.37 -36.12
CA GLY A 394 -18.70 6.91 -37.47
C GLY A 394 -17.98 5.97 -38.45
N ILE A 395 -18.49 4.76 -38.61
CA ILE A 395 -17.89 3.76 -39.52
C ILE A 395 -17.83 4.28 -40.95
N ASP A 396 -18.91 4.95 -41.39
CA ASP A 396 -18.98 5.47 -42.75
C ASP A 396 -17.94 6.59 -42.98
N GLU A 397 -17.78 7.50 -42.03
CA GLU A 397 -16.76 8.55 -42.06
C GLU A 397 -15.34 7.95 -42.03
N ALA A 398 -15.12 6.89 -41.25
CA ALA A 398 -13.84 6.19 -41.21
C ALA A 398 -13.54 5.50 -42.56
N VAL A 399 -14.53 4.89 -43.18
CA VAL A 399 -14.42 4.30 -44.51
C VAL A 399 -14.09 5.39 -45.56
N GLU A 400 -14.84 6.50 -45.56
CA GLU A 400 -14.59 7.64 -46.44
C GLU A 400 -13.17 8.23 -46.28
N LEU A 401 -12.66 8.32 -45.05
CA LEU A 401 -11.29 8.73 -44.80
C LEU A 401 -10.27 7.80 -45.47
N ILE A 402 -10.49 6.50 -45.39
CA ILE A 402 -9.63 5.50 -46.02
C ILE A 402 -9.71 5.61 -47.53
N LEU A 403 -10.90 5.74 -48.10
CA LEU A 403 -11.09 5.85 -49.54
C LEU A 403 -10.45 7.09 -50.16
N ARG A 404 -10.40 8.19 -49.43
CA ARG A 404 -9.72 9.43 -49.87
C ARG A 404 -8.19 9.28 -49.99
N VAL A 405 -7.58 8.46 -49.18
CA VAL A 405 -6.11 8.32 -49.07
C VAL A 405 -5.60 7.08 -49.81
N SER A 406 -6.46 6.03 -49.91
CA SER A 406 -6.08 4.75 -50.51
C SER A 406 -6.00 4.83 -52.06
N PRO A 407 -5.23 3.92 -52.73
CA PRO A 407 -4.37 2.86 -52.16
C PRO A 407 -2.89 3.25 -52.07
N GLN A 408 -2.51 4.48 -52.34
CA GLN A 408 -1.10 4.89 -52.43
C GLN A 408 -0.77 6.15 -51.59
N GLY A 409 -1.73 6.62 -50.81
CA GLY A 409 -1.56 7.83 -50.03
C GLY A 409 -0.88 7.60 -48.67
N ILE A 410 -0.43 8.71 -48.06
CA ILE A 410 0.16 8.77 -46.73
C ILE A 410 -0.78 9.59 -45.85
N TYR A 411 -1.07 9.12 -44.64
CA TYR A 411 -1.91 9.83 -43.67
C TYR A 411 -1.16 10.93 -42.86
N LEU A 412 0.04 11.28 -43.29
CA LEU A 412 0.78 12.43 -42.74
C LEU A 412 0.19 13.73 -43.32
N MET A 413 -0.75 14.31 -42.61
CA MET A 413 -1.31 15.64 -42.93
C MET A 413 -1.02 16.60 -41.77
#